data_1393fefc0707dc57fa942a3931e15b08
#
_entry.id   1393fefc0707dc57fa942a3931e15b08
#
_cell.length_a   1.000
_cell.length_b   1.000
_cell.length_c   1.000
_cell.angle_alpha   90.00
_cell.angle_beta   90.00
_cell.angle_gamma   90.00
#
_symmetry.space_group_name_H-M   'P 1'
#
loop_
_entity.id
_entity.type
_entity.pdbx_description
1 polymer ?
#
loop_
_entity_poly.entity_id
_entity_poly.type
_entity_poly.pdbx_seq_one_letter_code
_entity_poly.pdbx_strand_id
1 'polypeptide(L)'
;MPRIETTIVLLLLLVFAITVVVRTIRIVPQQTAVIIERLGSYSRTLDDGMHVLVPFIDKPRATIDLREQVVTFPPQPVITSDNLVVSIDTVIYYTVTDAKSAVYEIANFIQGIEQLTVTTLRNVIGSLDLEETLTSRDQINGQLRGVLDQETGRWGIRVNRVELKAIDPPHSVQDLSLIHI
;
A
#
# COMPACT_ATOMS: atom_id res chain seq x y z
N MET A 1 -16.36 22.74 56.09
CA MET A 1 -16.74 22.03 54.84
C MET A 1 -16.17 22.65 53.55
N PRO A 2 -15.92 23.95 53.39
CA PRO A 2 -15.40 24.52 52.15
C PRO A 2 -14.01 24.00 51.73
N ARG A 3 -13.18 23.55 52.68
CA ARG A 3 -11.83 23.03 52.35
C ARG A 3 -11.83 21.69 51.57
N ILE A 4 -12.82 20.84 51.81
CA ILE A 4 -12.91 19.54 51.13
C ILE A 4 -13.36 19.73 49.67
N GLU A 5 -14.30 20.63 49.43
CA GLU A 5 -14.78 20.96 48.10
C GLU A 5 -13.66 21.60 47.26
N THR A 6 -12.88 22.52 47.82
CA THR A 6 -11.75 23.17 47.15
C THR A 6 -10.62 22.16 46.83
N THR A 7 -10.35 21.21 47.72
CA THR A 7 -9.34 20.16 47.45
C THR A 7 -9.79 19.20 46.36
N ILE A 8 -11.07 18.83 46.29
CA ILE A 8 -11.62 17.99 45.24
C ILE A 8 -11.52 18.70 43.87
N VAL A 9 -11.89 19.97 43.79
CA VAL A 9 -11.81 20.78 42.59
C VAL A 9 -10.36 20.91 42.10
N LEU A 10 -9.41 21.17 42.99
CA LEU A 10 -7.99 21.21 42.66
C LEU A 10 -7.46 19.89 42.15
N LEU A 11 -7.88 18.79 42.75
CA LEU A 11 -7.48 17.44 42.31
C LEU A 11 -8.04 17.12 40.93
N LEU A 12 -9.28 17.47 40.63
CA LEU A 12 -9.89 17.33 39.29
C LEU A 12 -9.17 18.17 38.26
N LEU A 13 -8.82 19.42 38.55
CA LEU A 13 -8.04 20.28 37.67
C LEU A 13 -6.63 19.72 37.40
N LEU A 14 -5.99 19.18 38.44
CA LEU A 14 -4.68 18.54 38.31
C LEU A 14 -4.75 17.31 37.38
N VAL A 15 -5.74 16.43 37.58
CA VAL A 15 -5.96 15.24 36.75
C VAL A 15 -6.26 15.65 35.29
N PHE A 16 -7.09 16.67 35.09
CA PHE A 16 -7.39 17.23 33.79
C PHE A 16 -6.12 17.77 33.11
N ALA A 17 -5.32 18.57 33.82
CA ALA A 17 -4.07 19.11 33.28
C ALA A 17 -3.07 18.00 32.89
N ILE A 18 -2.91 16.96 33.72
CA ILE A 18 -2.06 15.81 33.42
C ILE A 18 -2.58 15.07 32.18
N THR A 19 -3.90 14.86 32.08
CA THR A 19 -4.51 14.18 30.94
C THR A 19 -4.28 14.95 29.63
N VAL A 20 -4.40 16.27 29.66
CA VAL A 20 -4.10 17.15 28.51
C VAL A 20 -2.65 17.03 28.11
N VAL A 21 -1.72 17.12 29.04
CA VAL A 21 -0.27 17.02 28.77
C VAL A 21 0.08 15.66 28.16
N VAL A 22 -0.43 14.57 28.72
CA VAL A 22 -0.16 13.21 28.20
C VAL A 22 -0.73 13.02 26.80
N ARG A 23 -1.90 13.59 26.50
CA ARG A 23 -2.49 13.53 25.16
C ARG A 23 -1.85 14.48 24.14
N THR A 24 -1.07 15.43 24.60
CA THR A 24 -0.37 16.40 23.73
C THR A 24 0.87 15.78 23.08
N ILE A 25 1.52 14.81 23.73
CA ILE A 25 2.75 14.21 23.25
C ILE A 25 2.41 12.97 22.44
N ARG A 26 2.90 12.92 21.20
CA ARG A 26 2.83 11.77 20.30
C ARG A 26 4.23 11.34 19.88
N ILE A 27 4.56 10.09 20.11
CA ILE A 27 5.81 9.47 19.65
C ILE A 27 5.47 8.68 18.39
N VAL A 28 6.17 8.98 17.30
CA VAL A 28 6.03 8.30 16.02
C VAL A 28 7.26 7.39 15.84
N PRO A 29 7.08 6.08 15.61
CA PRO A 29 8.18 5.16 15.36
C PRO A 29 8.95 5.50 14.07
N GLN A 30 10.18 5.03 13.99
CA GLN A 30 10.99 5.18 12.77
C GLN A 30 10.31 4.50 11.55
N GLN A 31 10.54 5.05 10.37
CA GLN A 31 9.97 4.55 9.11
C GLN A 31 8.44 4.54 9.10
N THR A 32 7.82 5.46 9.85
CA THR A 32 6.37 5.60 9.92
C THR A 32 6.01 7.06 9.77
N ALA A 33 4.98 7.36 8.99
CA ALA A 33 4.41 8.70 8.87
C ALA A 33 2.98 8.71 9.40
N VAL A 34 2.63 9.73 10.18
CA VAL A 34 1.28 9.92 10.72
C VAL A 34 0.66 11.17 10.12
N ILE A 35 -0.46 11.00 9.45
CA ILE A 35 -1.25 12.11 8.89
C ILE A 35 -2.13 12.70 9.98
N ILE A 36 -2.01 14.01 10.18
CA ILE A 36 -2.80 14.76 11.15
C ILE A 36 -3.81 15.64 10.43
N GLU A 37 -5.07 15.46 10.81
CA GLU A 37 -6.16 16.35 10.44
C GLU A 37 -6.49 17.31 11.59
N ARG A 38 -6.74 18.55 11.23
CA ARG A 38 -7.23 19.60 12.14
C ARG A 38 -8.61 20.03 11.66
N LEU A 39 -9.63 19.77 12.48
CA LEU A 39 -11.03 20.11 12.16
C LEU A 39 -11.48 19.58 10.78
N GLY A 40 -11.03 18.37 10.41
CA GLY A 40 -11.42 17.73 9.14
C GLY A 40 -10.61 18.13 7.92
N SER A 41 -9.58 18.98 8.08
CA SER A 41 -8.66 19.35 7.01
C SER A 41 -7.25 18.83 7.29
N TYR A 42 -6.50 18.46 6.23
CA TYR A 42 -5.09 18.12 6.36
C TYR A 42 -4.32 19.27 7.00
N SER A 43 -3.60 18.97 8.07
CA SER A 43 -2.75 19.95 8.76
C SER A 43 -1.28 19.72 8.49
N ARG A 44 -0.79 18.52 8.79
CA ARG A 44 0.63 18.16 8.63
C ARG A 44 0.82 16.66 8.65
N THR A 45 1.95 16.21 8.13
CA THR A 45 2.47 14.86 8.30
C THR A 45 3.50 14.88 9.41
N LEU A 46 3.42 13.92 10.33
CA LEU A 46 4.43 13.70 11.37
C LEU A 46 5.36 12.60 10.90
N ASP A 47 6.63 12.94 10.79
CA ASP A 47 7.70 11.98 10.57
C ASP A 47 8.07 11.28 11.88
N ASP A 48 9.08 10.41 11.87
CA ASP A 48 9.58 9.76 13.08
C ASP A 48 10.08 10.77 14.12
N GLY A 49 9.84 10.44 15.41
CA GLY A 49 10.24 11.25 16.53
C GLY A 49 9.11 11.67 17.45
N MET A 50 9.39 12.65 18.30
CA MET A 50 8.45 13.19 19.27
C MET A 50 7.79 14.46 18.74
N HIS A 51 6.46 14.47 18.73
CA HIS A 51 5.66 15.58 18.25
C HIS A 51 4.65 16.05 19.29
N VAL A 52 4.38 17.34 19.25
CA VAL A 52 3.37 17.98 20.09
C VAL A 52 2.11 18.22 19.26
N LEU A 53 1.00 17.65 19.71
CA LEU A 53 -0.33 17.80 19.11
C LEU A 53 -1.22 18.68 19.98
N VAL A 54 -2.13 19.40 19.36
CA VAL A 54 -3.16 20.14 20.11
C VAL A 54 -4.30 19.17 20.44
N PRO A 55 -4.49 18.80 21.71
CA PRO A 55 -5.52 17.85 22.10
C PRO A 55 -6.91 18.41 21.69
N PHE A 56 -7.83 17.49 21.36
CA PHE A 56 -9.19 17.75 20.88
C PHE A 56 -9.32 18.31 19.46
N ILE A 57 -8.33 19.03 18.95
CA ILE A 57 -8.36 19.67 17.61
C ILE A 57 -7.61 18.82 16.59
N ASP A 58 -6.41 18.36 16.94
CA ASP A 58 -5.58 17.53 16.08
C ASP A 58 -5.96 16.04 16.22
N LYS A 59 -6.32 15.41 15.11
CA LYS A 59 -6.69 14.00 15.09
C LYS A 59 -5.78 13.24 14.11
N PRO A 60 -5.20 12.09 14.52
CA PRO A 60 -4.49 11.22 13.59
C PRO A 60 -5.51 10.58 12.64
N ARG A 61 -5.34 10.78 11.33
CA ARG A 61 -6.18 10.23 10.27
C ARG A 61 -5.72 8.83 9.87
N ALA A 62 -4.42 8.68 9.61
CA ALA A 62 -3.82 7.43 9.19
C ALA A 62 -2.37 7.36 9.66
N THR A 63 -1.90 6.15 9.86
CA THR A 63 -0.50 5.82 10.12
C THR A 63 -0.01 4.97 8.97
N ILE A 64 1.01 5.44 8.26
CA ILE A 64 1.56 4.81 7.06
C ILE A 64 2.96 4.28 7.36
N ASP A 65 3.20 3.03 7.03
CA ASP A 65 4.53 2.41 7.08
C ASP A 65 5.29 2.79 5.80
N LEU A 66 6.47 3.37 5.94
CA LEU A 66 7.31 3.81 4.83
C LEU A 66 8.34 2.75 4.39
N ARG A 67 8.40 1.62 5.07
CA ARG A 67 9.26 0.50 4.67
C ARG A 67 8.76 -0.15 3.38
N GLU A 68 9.65 -0.88 2.72
CA GLU A 68 9.23 -1.72 1.59
C GLU A 68 8.20 -2.76 2.05
N GLN A 69 7.11 -2.82 1.35
CA GLN A 69 6.00 -3.74 1.60
C GLN A 69 5.82 -4.66 0.40
N VAL A 70 5.30 -5.85 0.68
CA VAL A 70 5.05 -6.89 -0.32
C VAL A 70 3.57 -7.21 -0.35
N VAL A 71 3.00 -7.23 -1.54
CA VAL A 71 1.63 -7.67 -1.78
C VAL A 71 1.62 -8.76 -2.85
N THR A 72 0.89 -9.83 -2.58
CA THR A 72 0.67 -10.92 -3.53
C THR A 72 -0.77 -10.84 -4.02
N PHE A 73 -0.94 -10.79 -5.34
CA PHE A 73 -2.26 -10.85 -5.94
C PHE A 73 -2.58 -12.28 -6.39
N PRO A 74 -3.86 -12.69 -6.27
CA PRO A 74 -4.27 -14.03 -6.68
C PRO A 74 -4.07 -14.23 -8.19
N PRO A 75 -4.00 -15.50 -8.65
CA PRO A 75 -3.86 -15.82 -10.07
C PRO A 75 -4.91 -15.13 -10.92
N GLN A 76 -4.47 -14.42 -11.95
CA GLN A 76 -5.33 -13.74 -12.91
C GLN A 76 -5.32 -14.50 -14.24
N PRO A 77 -6.50 -14.89 -14.78
CA PRO A 77 -6.58 -15.48 -16.11
C PRO A 77 -6.35 -14.41 -17.17
N VAL A 78 -5.41 -14.64 -18.06
CA VAL A 78 -5.07 -13.78 -19.19
C VAL A 78 -5.01 -14.63 -20.47
N ILE A 79 -5.41 -14.04 -21.61
CA ILE A 79 -5.38 -14.70 -22.91
C ILE A 79 -4.16 -14.21 -23.67
N THR A 80 -3.33 -15.14 -24.14
CA THR A 80 -2.15 -14.90 -24.97
C THR A 80 -2.54 -14.63 -26.44
N SER A 81 -1.60 -14.17 -27.28
CA SER A 81 -1.84 -13.88 -28.68
C SER A 81 -2.23 -15.12 -29.52
N ASP A 82 -1.80 -16.30 -29.10
CA ASP A 82 -2.17 -17.61 -29.67
C ASP A 82 -3.47 -18.20 -29.09
N ASN A 83 -4.27 -17.35 -28.40
CA ASN A 83 -5.60 -17.66 -27.86
C ASN A 83 -5.60 -18.75 -26.77
N LEU A 84 -4.52 -18.86 -26.01
CA LEU A 84 -4.44 -19.72 -24.83
C LEU A 84 -4.71 -18.94 -23.55
N VAL A 85 -5.42 -19.56 -22.60
CA VAL A 85 -5.67 -18.97 -21.29
C VAL A 85 -4.57 -19.40 -20.32
N VAL A 86 -3.84 -18.45 -19.77
CA VAL A 86 -2.82 -18.67 -18.75
C VAL A 86 -3.24 -18.01 -17.44
N SER A 87 -2.95 -18.63 -16.31
CA SER A 87 -3.16 -18.03 -14.97
C SER A 87 -1.83 -17.54 -14.43
N ILE A 88 -1.80 -16.27 -14.03
CA ILE A 88 -0.55 -15.60 -13.62
C ILE A 88 -0.69 -15.02 -12.22
N ASP A 89 0.17 -15.49 -11.31
CA ASP A 89 0.35 -14.93 -9.96
C ASP A 89 1.37 -13.81 -10.00
N THR A 90 1.07 -12.72 -9.33
CA THR A 90 1.95 -11.55 -9.29
C THR A 90 2.28 -11.15 -7.86
N VAL A 91 3.56 -10.86 -7.62
CA VAL A 91 4.07 -10.30 -6.36
C VAL A 91 4.64 -8.92 -6.65
N ILE A 92 4.21 -7.92 -5.88
CA ILE A 92 4.65 -6.53 -6.04
C ILE A 92 5.31 -6.04 -4.76
N TYR A 93 6.50 -5.50 -4.92
CA TYR A 93 7.27 -4.83 -3.87
C TYR A 93 7.13 -3.32 -4.08
N TYR A 94 6.62 -2.64 -3.08
CA TYR A 94 6.37 -1.21 -3.16
C TYR A 94 6.76 -0.48 -1.87
N THR A 95 6.99 0.81 -2.00
CA THR A 95 7.30 1.71 -0.88
C THR A 95 6.42 2.95 -0.98
N VAL A 96 5.86 3.39 0.13
CA VAL A 96 5.14 4.68 0.18
C VAL A 96 6.18 5.78 0.33
N THR A 97 6.24 6.68 -0.66
CA THR A 97 7.18 7.81 -0.69
C THR A 97 6.53 9.12 -0.22
N ASP A 98 5.22 9.25 -0.40
CA ASP A 98 4.43 10.38 0.11
C ASP A 98 3.15 9.88 0.78
N ALA A 99 3.18 9.90 2.12
CA ALA A 99 2.07 9.46 2.94
C ALA A 99 0.79 10.30 2.73
N LYS A 100 0.93 11.60 2.43
CA LYS A 100 -0.20 12.48 2.17
C LYS A 100 -0.94 12.04 0.92
N SER A 101 -0.25 11.88 -0.19
CA SER A 101 -0.85 11.45 -1.45
C SER A 101 -1.45 10.05 -1.35
N ALA A 102 -0.81 9.13 -0.61
CA ALA A 102 -1.33 7.78 -0.40
C ALA A 102 -2.66 7.74 0.37
N VAL A 103 -2.95 8.76 1.18
CA VAL A 103 -4.20 8.84 1.97
C VAL A 103 -5.30 9.63 1.27
N TYR A 104 -4.94 10.67 0.49
CA TYR A 104 -5.92 11.61 -0.04
C TYR A 104 -6.17 11.50 -1.54
N GLU A 105 -5.21 11.01 -2.33
CA GLU A 105 -5.36 10.90 -3.78
C GLU A 105 -6.09 9.61 -4.22
N ILE A 106 -6.08 8.58 -3.37
CA ILE A 106 -6.75 7.32 -3.64
C ILE A 106 -7.35 6.72 -2.37
N ALA A 107 -8.55 6.18 -2.45
CA ALA A 107 -9.23 5.58 -1.30
C ALA A 107 -8.56 4.29 -0.82
N ASN A 108 -8.09 3.46 -1.76
CA ASN A 108 -7.39 2.20 -1.49
C ASN A 108 -6.34 1.96 -2.57
N PHE A 109 -5.10 2.29 -2.26
CA PHE A 109 -3.99 2.14 -3.21
C PHE A 109 -3.64 0.68 -3.51
N ILE A 110 -3.84 -0.25 -2.59
CA ILE A 110 -3.62 -1.68 -2.83
C ILE A 110 -4.57 -2.18 -3.92
N GLN A 111 -5.84 -1.86 -3.81
CA GLN A 111 -6.82 -2.20 -4.83
C GLN A 111 -6.53 -1.49 -6.16
N GLY A 112 -6.06 -0.25 -6.11
CA GLY A 112 -5.62 0.49 -7.29
C GLY A 112 -4.45 -0.19 -8.00
N ILE A 113 -3.43 -0.62 -7.26
CA ILE A 113 -2.29 -1.37 -7.79
C ILE A 113 -2.76 -2.70 -8.40
N GLU A 114 -3.67 -3.42 -7.72
CA GLU A 114 -4.23 -4.67 -8.24
C GLU A 114 -4.88 -4.48 -9.60
N GLN A 115 -5.77 -3.51 -9.74
CA GLN A 115 -6.49 -3.24 -11.00
C GLN A 115 -5.56 -2.79 -12.12
N LEU A 116 -4.56 -1.96 -11.81
CA LEU A 116 -3.52 -1.56 -12.77
C LEU A 116 -2.70 -2.78 -13.21
N THR A 117 -2.34 -3.66 -12.27
CA THR A 117 -1.58 -4.87 -12.55
C THR A 117 -2.36 -5.78 -13.50
N VAL A 118 -3.62 -6.07 -13.20
CA VAL A 118 -4.48 -6.91 -14.05
C VAL A 118 -4.62 -6.34 -15.46
N THR A 119 -4.84 -5.03 -15.57
CA THR A 119 -5.01 -4.36 -16.87
C THR A 119 -3.70 -4.36 -17.67
N THR A 120 -2.58 -4.07 -17.02
CA THR A 120 -1.26 -4.04 -17.67
C THR A 120 -0.82 -5.44 -18.07
N LEU A 121 -1.01 -6.45 -17.20
CA LEU A 121 -0.77 -7.85 -17.54
C LEU A 121 -1.53 -8.26 -18.79
N ARG A 122 -2.82 -7.96 -18.85
CA ARG A 122 -3.64 -8.30 -20.03
C ARG A 122 -3.09 -7.68 -21.31
N ASN A 123 -2.62 -6.44 -21.25
CA ASN A 123 -2.06 -5.75 -22.40
C ASN A 123 -0.72 -6.34 -22.82
N VAL A 124 0.18 -6.60 -21.86
CA VAL A 124 1.53 -7.12 -22.14
C VAL A 124 1.45 -8.58 -22.62
N ILE A 125 0.76 -9.45 -21.88
CA ILE A 125 0.65 -10.88 -22.20
C ILE A 125 -0.20 -11.10 -23.46
N GLY A 126 -1.25 -10.31 -23.66
CA GLY A 126 -2.09 -10.41 -24.86
C GLY A 126 -1.35 -10.12 -26.18
N SER A 127 -0.19 -9.50 -26.13
CA SER A 127 0.69 -9.28 -27.29
C SER A 127 1.74 -10.38 -27.51
N LEU A 128 1.92 -11.29 -26.55
CA LEU A 128 2.90 -12.37 -26.55
C LEU A 128 2.21 -13.73 -26.76
N ASP A 129 2.92 -14.67 -27.39
CA ASP A 129 2.48 -16.06 -27.38
C ASP A 129 2.87 -16.78 -26.07
N LEU A 130 2.46 -18.04 -25.91
CA LEU A 130 2.73 -18.81 -24.70
C LEU A 130 4.24 -19.03 -24.50
N GLU A 131 4.99 -19.33 -25.55
CA GLU A 131 6.43 -19.57 -25.46
C GLU A 131 7.17 -18.29 -25.06
N GLU A 132 6.86 -17.17 -25.68
CA GLU A 132 7.40 -15.85 -25.33
C GLU A 132 7.04 -15.47 -23.89
N THR A 133 5.81 -15.72 -23.45
CA THR A 133 5.37 -15.43 -22.09
C THR A 133 6.17 -16.22 -21.04
N LEU A 134 6.52 -17.49 -21.34
CA LEU A 134 7.30 -18.33 -20.45
C LEU A 134 8.79 -17.98 -20.43
N THR A 135 9.34 -17.55 -21.57
CA THR A 135 10.78 -17.27 -21.72
C THR A 135 11.17 -15.84 -21.41
N SER A 136 10.25 -14.87 -21.58
CA SER A 136 10.54 -13.42 -21.45
C SER A 136 10.11 -12.82 -20.13
N ARG A 137 10.10 -13.60 -19.03
CA ARG A 137 9.63 -13.16 -17.70
C ARG A 137 10.27 -11.86 -17.22
N ASP A 138 11.59 -11.72 -17.38
CA ASP A 138 12.33 -10.53 -16.93
C ASP A 138 11.91 -9.27 -17.71
N GLN A 139 11.65 -9.42 -19.01
CA GLN A 139 11.15 -8.33 -19.84
C GLN A 139 9.72 -7.92 -19.42
N ILE A 140 8.84 -8.89 -19.16
CA ILE A 140 7.48 -8.66 -18.69
C ILE A 140 7.51 -7.95 -17.33
N ASN A 141 8.31 -8.45 -16.38
CA ASN A 141 8.50 -7.85 -15.07
C ASN A 141 8.96 -6.39 -15.17
N GLY A 142 9.92 -6.10 -16.06
CA GLY A 142 10.43 -4.76 -16.32
C GLY A 142 9.38 -3.81 -16.92
N GLN A 143 8.58 -4.27 -17.87
CA GLN A 143 7.50 -3.50 -18.47
C GLN A 143 6.38 -3.22 -17.45
N LEU A 144 5.95 -4.24 -16.70
CA LEU A 144 4.97 -4.08 -15.63
C LEU A 144 5.43 -3.06 -14.60
N ARG A 145 6.66 -3.21 -14.11
CA ARG A 145 7.24 -2.28 -13.15
C ARG A 145 7.21 -0.85 -13.68
N GLY A 146 7.64 -0.63 -14.93
CA GLY A 146 7.70 0.72 -15.52
C GLY A 146 6.34 1.39 -15.58
N VAL A 147 5.32 0.68 -16.06
CA VAL A 147 3.95 1.20 -16.16
C VAL A 147 3.35 1.44 -14.77
N LEU A 148 3.51 0.47 -13.86
CA LEU A 148 2.96 0.58 -12.51
C LEU A 148 3.61 1.75 -11.75
N ASP A 149 4.94 1.89 -11.78
CA ASP A 149 5.65 2.96 -11.07
C ASP A 149 5.22 4.35 -11.59
N GLN A 150 5.04 4.49 -12.90
CA GLN A 150 4.56 5.73 -13.50
C GLN A 150 3.16 6.10 -13.03
N GLU A 151 2.22 5.15 -13.01
CA GLU A 151 0.83 5.41 -12.63
C GLU A 151 0.63 5.58 -11.12
N THR A 152 1.37 4.81 -10.30
CA THR A 152 1.27 4.88 -8.85
C THR A 152 2.02 6.06 -8.24
N GLY A 153 2.93 6.68 -8.99
CA GLY A 153 3.70 7.85 -8.55
C GLY A 153 2.80 9.01 -8.11
N ARG A 154 1.67 9.23 -8.76
CA ARG A 154 0.67 10.26 -8.38
C ARG A 154 0.00 9.97 -7.02
N TRP A 155 0.00 8.72 -6.57
CA TRP A 155 -0.50 8.32 -5.25
C TRP A 155 0.59 8.33 -4.18
N GLY A 156 1.79 8.82 -4.51
CA GLY A 156 2.95 8.80 -3.61
C GLY A 156 3.47 7.41 -3.32
N ILE A 157 3.33 6.48 -4.27
CA ILE A 157 3.78 5.10 -4.15
C ILE A 157 4.79 4.81 -5.25
N ARG A 158 5.89 4.18 -4.87
CA ARG A 158 6.93 3.69 -5.77
C ARG A 158 6.87 2.17 -5.85
N VAL A 159 6.78 1.65 -7.05
CA VAL A 159 6.88 0.21 -7.31
C VAL A 159 8.36 -0.13 -7.53
N ASN A 160 8.96 -0.82 -6.56
CA ASN A 160 10.38 -1.17 -6.59
C ASN A 160 10.62 -2.35 -7.53
N ARG A 161 9.80 -3.39 -7.41
CA ARG A 161 9.93 -4.63 -8.17
C ARG A 161 8.57 -5.30 -8.38
N VAL A 162 8.44 -5.95 -9.53
CA VAL A 162 7.30 -6.81 -9.89
C VAL A 162 7.86 -8.18 -10.26
N GLU A 163 7.26 -9.23 -9.75
CA GLU A 163 7.63 -10.60 -10.05
C GLU A 163 6.42 -11.43 -10.42
N LEU A 164 6.51 -12.14 -11.53
CA LEU A 164 5.57 -13.19 -11.89
C LEU A 164 5.98 -14.48 -11.16
N LYS A 165 5.18 -14.91 -10.20
CA LYS A 165 5.48 -16.08 -9.36
C LYS A 165 5.27 -17.38 -10.12
N ALA A 166 4.12 -17.55 -10.75
CA ALA A 166 3.78 -18.70 -11.57
C ALA A 166 3.06 -18.25 -12.82
N ILE A 167 3.25 -19.00 -13.91
CA ILE A 167 2.51 -18.91 -15.15
C ILE A 167 2.03 -20.33 -15.42
N ASP A 168 0.75 -20.58 -15.11
CA ASP A 168 0.16 -21.91 -15.27
C ASP A 168 -0.56 -22.00 -16.62
N PRO A 169 -0.04 -22.79 -17.57
CA PRO A 169 -0.72 -23.02 -18.84
C PRO A 169 -1.98 -23.88 -18.62
N PRO A 170 -2.93 -23.84 -19.57
CA PRO A 170 -4.16 -24.61 -19.47
C PRO A 170 -3.89 -26.11 -19.41
N HIS A 171 -4.71 -26.85 -18.68
CA HIS A 171 -4.59 -28.29 -18.46
C HIS A 171 -4.50 -29.10 -19.78
N SER A 172 -5.12 -28.61 -20.84
CA SER A 172 -5.05 -29.26 -22.18
C SER A 172 -3.64 -29.28 -22.78
N VAL A 173 -2.76 -28.34 -22.40
CA VAL A 173 -1.36 -28.30 -22.86
C VAL A 173 -0.45 -29.12 -21.94
N GLN A 174 -0.79 -29.22 -20.65
CA GLN A 174 -0.07 -30.03 -19.67
C GLN A 174 -0.17 -31.54 -19.99
N ASP A 175 -1.36 -32.01 -20.38
CA ASP A 175 -1.60 -33.41 -20.73
C ASP A 175 -0.84 -33.88 -21.97
N LEU A 176 -0.62 -32.99 -22.94
CA LEU A 176 0.16 -33.29 -24.16
C LEU A 176 1.66 -33.41 -23.89
N SER A 177 2.17 -32.71 -22.88
CA SER A 177 3.58 -32.78 -22.48
C SER A 177 3.94 -34.10 -21.78
N LEU A 178 2.97 -34.79 -21.16
CA LEU A 178 3.17 -36.06 -20.46
C LEU A 178 3.17 -37.28 -21.40
N ILE A 179 2.74 -37.13 -22.65
CA ILE A 179 2.64 -38.22 -23.62
C ILE A 179 3.96 -38.43 -24.39
N HIS A 180 4.92 -37.51 -24.25
CA HIS A 180 6.21 -37.59 -24.96
C HIS A 180 7.42 -38.00 -24.08
N ILE A 181 7.18 -38.70 -22.98
CA ILE A 181 8.27 -39.34 -22.22
C ILE A 181 8.18 -40.88 -22.35
#